data_1cecf6a7c360fe8d5c28e25f4a79e87f
#
_entry.id   1cecf6a7c360fe8d5c28e25f4a79e87f
#
_cell.length_a   1.000
_cell.length_b   1.000
_cell.length_c   1.000
_cell.angle_alpha   90.00
_cell.angle_beta   90.00
_cell.angle_gamma   90.00
#
_symmetry.space_group_name_H-M   'P 1'
#
loop_
_entity.id
_entity.type
_entity.pdbx_description
1 polymer ?
#
loop_
_entity_poly.entity_id
_entity_poly.type
_entity_poly.pdbx_seq_one_letter_code
_entity_poly.pdbx_strand_id
1 'polypeptide(L)'
;MSPDEARADVIAWSSERSRVWLAAAERELEAGVPQLAADHAYYACFHLLSAIFLKEGLTLNRHSALRSALHERLIQTGRLERPWGSVFDRLAELRTKSVYAAL
;
A
#
# COMPACT_ATOMS: atom_id res chain seq x y z
N MET A 1 26.54 -5.70 7.52
CA MET A 1 25.17 -6.18 7.20
C MET A 1 25.17 -6.80 5.81
N SER A 2 24.66 -8.03 5.69
CA SER A 2 24.54 -8.68 4.37
C SER A 2 23.34 -8.11 3.59
N PRO A 3 23.30 -8.32 2.26
CA PRO A 3 22.14 -7.94 1.47
C PRO A 3 20.83 -8.56 1.95
N ASP A 4 20.88 -9.80 2.44
CA ASP A 4 19.68 -10.48 2.97
C ASP A 4 19.21 -9.87 4.28
N GLU A 5 20.15 -9.50 5.16
CA GLU A 5 19.82 -8.79 6.41
C GLU A 5 19.24 -7.42 6.13
N ALA A 6 19.81 -6.68 5.17
CA ALA A 6 19.28 -5.38 4.77
C ALA A 6 17.85 -5.49 4.20
N ARG A 7 17.61 -6.51 3.38
CA ARG A 7 16.28 -6.78 2.83
C ARG A 7 15.28 -7.08 3.94
N ALA A 8 15.65 -7.94 4.89
CA ALA A 8 14.80 -8.29 6.03
C ALA A 8 14.44 -7.07 6.87
N ASP A 9 15.40 -6.16 7.08
CA ASP A 9 15.16 -4.93 7.82
C ASP A 9 14.17 -4.01 7.09
N VAL A 10 14.29 -3.88 5.78
CA VAL A 10 13.36 -3.06 4.98
C VAL A 10 11.96 -3.67 4.99
N ILE A 11 11.84 -4.99 4.87
CA ILE A 11 10.55 -5.69 4.94
C ILE A 11 9.88 -5.43 6.30
N ALA A 12 10.63 -5.57 7.39
CA ALA A 12 10.11 -5.34 8.74
C ALA A 12 9.67 -3.89 8.92
N TRP A 13 10.47 -2.94 8.44
CA TRP A 13 10.15 -1.52 8.50
C TRP A 13 8.88 -1.20 7.70
N SER A 14 8.77 -1.68 6.47
CA SER A 14 7.61 -1.46 5.62
C SER A 14 6.34 -2.08 6.21
N SER A 15 6.45 -3.27 6.78
CA SER A 15 5.32 -3.94 7.44
C SER A 15 4.83 -3.14 8.65
N GLU A 16 5.75 -2.60 9.44
CA GLU A 16 5.41 -1.76 10.59
C GLU A 16 4.79 -0.43 10.15
N ARG A 17 5.34 0.19 9.10
CA ARG A 17 4.74 1.43 8.55
C ARG A 17 3.32 1.19 8.07
N SER A 18 3.06 0.04 7.46
CA SER A 18 1.70 -0.33 7.04
C SER A 18 0.73 -0.35 8.23
N ARG A 19 1.14 -0.94 9.34
CA ARG A 19 0.31 -0.98 10.56
C ARG A 19 0.05 0.41 11.12
N VAL A 20 1.07 1.26 11.16
CA VAL A 20 0.97 2.65 11.65
C VAL A 20 -0.04 3.44 10.81
N TRP A 21 0.08 3.38 9.49
CA TRP A 21 -0.82 4.10 8.59
C TRP A 21 -2.25 3.56 8.63
N LEU A 22 -2.42 2.24 8.77
CA LEU A 22 -3.75 1.65 8.89
C LEU A 22 -4.43 2.11 10.19
N ALA A 23 -3.72 2.11 11.30
CA ALA A 23 -4.25 2.59 12.57
C ALA A 23 -4.62 4.08 12.50
N ALA A 24 -3.81 4.89 11.82
CA ALA A 24 -4.12 6.29 11.58
C ALA A 24 -5.41 6.45 10.75
N ALA A 25 -5.55 5.66 9.68
CA ALA A 25 -6.74 5.69 8.83
C ALA A 25 -8.01 5.34 9.63
N GLU A 26 -7.94 4.35 10.50
CA GLU A 26 -9.06 3.96 11.35
C GLU A 26 -9.49 5.09 12.29
N ARG A 27 -8.53 5.75 12.93
CA ARG A 27 -8.81 6.89 13.83
C ARG A 27 -9.44 8.06 13.06
N GLU A 28 -8.95 8.35 11.88
CA GLU A 28 -9.45 9.44 11.04
C GLU A 28 -10.85 9.17 10.53
N LEU A 29 -11.15 7.92 10.19
CA LEU A 29 -12.49 7.53 9.77
C LEU A 29 -13.48 7.70 10.93
N GLU A 30 -13.11 7.27 12.14
CA GLU A 30 -13.92 7.46 13.34
C GLU A 30 -14.11 8.95 13.69
N ALA A 31 -13.09 9.77 13.42
CA ALA A 31 -13.15 11.21 13.65
C ALA A 31 -13.94 11.98 12.59
N GLY A 32 -14.45 11.30 11.57
CA GLY A 32 -15.20 11.94 10.50
C GLY A 32 -14.36 12.66 9.46
N VAL A 33 -13.12 12.21 9.24
CA VAL A 33 -12.21 12.79 8.25
C VAL A 33 -11.90 11.73 7.17
N PRO A 34 -12.88 11.36 6.33
CA PRO A 34 -12.74 10.24 5.41
C PRO A 34 -11.67 10.46 4.33
N GLN A 35 -11.43 11.69 3.92
CA GLN A 35 -10.43 11.98 2.90
C GLN A 35 -9.01 11.63 3.39
N LEU A 36 -8.69 12.04 4.62
CA LEU A 36 -7.40 11.75 5.22
C LEU A 36 -7.27 10.25 5.51
N ALA A 37 -8.36 9.61 5.94
CA ALA A 37 -8.39 8.17 6.14
C ALA A 37 -8.07 7.40 4.85
N ALA A 38 -8.63 7.82 3.72
CA ALA A 38 -8.36 7.20 2.42
C ALA A 38 -6.89 7.34 2.03
N ASP A 39 -6.29 8.51 2.23
CA ASP A 39 -4.88 8.76 1.95
C ASP A 39 -3.98 7.82 2.76
N HIS A 40 -4.23 7.70 4.05
CA HIS A 40 -3.42 6.85 4.92
C HIS A 40 -3.68 5.36 4.69
N ALA A 41 -4.90 4.97 4.35
CA ALA A 41 -5.20 3.59 3.94
C ALA A 41 -4.43 3.23 2.66
N TYR A 42 -4.34 4.15 1.70
CA TYR A 42 -3.53 3.96 0.51
C TYR A 42 -2.06 3.71 0.85
N TYR A 43 -1.46 4.55 1.71
CA TYR A 43 -0.07 4.37 2.13
C TYR A 43 0.15 3.07 2.90
N ALA A 44 -0.82 2.65 3.72
CA ALA A 44 -0.75 1.36 4.39
C ALA A 44 -0.65 0.21 3.38
N CYS A 45 -1.49 0.23 2.34
CA CYS A 45 -1.45 -0.76 1.27
C CYS A 45 -0.14 -0.69 0.49
N PHE A 46 0.33 0.51 0.17
CA PHE A 46 1.59 0.72 -0.55
C PHE A 46 2.77 0.07 0.18
N HIS A 47 2.91 0.33 1.47
CA HIS A 47 3.99 -0.24 2.27
C HIS A 47 3.88 -1.76 2.41
N LEU A 48 2.67 -2.27 2.59
CA LEU A 48 2.45 -3.71 2.69
C LEU A 48 2.80 -4.43 1.39
N LEU A 49 2.34 -3.92 0.26
CA LEU A 49 2.65 -4.48 -1.04
C LEU A 49 4.14 -4.41 -1.35
N SER A 50 4.79 -3.29 -1.01
CA SER A 50 6.24 -3.14 -1.16
C SER A 50 6.98 -4.24 -0.40
N ALA A 51 6.56 -4.53 0.84
CA ALA A 51 7.15 -5.58 1.66
C ALA A 51 6.93 -6.97 1.05
N ILE A 52 5.72 -7.26 0.58
CA ILE A 52 5.37 -8.54 -0.04
C ILE A 52 6.25 -8.79 -1.27
N PHE A 53 6.36 -7.81 -2.17
CA PHE A 53 7.14 -7.99 -3.39
C PHE A 53 8.64 -8.00 -3.13
N LEU A 54 9.13 -7.24 -2.16
CA LEU A 54 10.53 -7.28 -1.78
C LEU A 54 10.92 -8.65 -1.23
N LYS A 55 10.03 -9.30 -0.49
CA LYS A 55 10.22 -10.68 -0.03
C LYS A 55 10.38 -11.66 -1.19
N GLU A 56 9.73 -11.36 -2.32
CA GLU A 56 9.83 -12.16 -3.55
C GLU A 56 11.01 -11.71 -4.45
N GLY A 57 11.83 -10.78 -3.99
CA GLY A 57 12.98 -10.29 -4.73
C GLY A 57 12.71 -9.14 -5.68
N LEU A 58 11.54 -8.50 -5.58
CA LEU A 58 11.16 -7.39 -6.45
C LEU A 58 11.18 -6.08 -5.66
N THR A 59 12.00 -5.13 -6.12
CA THR A 59 12.02 -3.78 -5.58
C THR A 59 11.14 -2.89 -6.44
N LEU A 60 9.95 -2.55 -5.94
CA LEU A 60 8.98 -1.73 -6.66
C LEU A 60 8.79 -0.43 -5.87
N ASN A 61 9.27 0.68 -6.42
CA ASN A 61 9.26 1.99 -5.76
C ASN A 61 8.38 3.03 -6.48
N ARG A 62 7.67 2.62 -7.51
CA ARG A 62 6.72 3.48 -8.22
C ARG A 62 5.30 2.98 -8.00
N HIS A 63 4.36 3.91 -7.79
CA HIS A 63 2.95 3.59 -7.60
C HIS A 63 2.38 2.76 -8.76
N SER A 64 2.70 3.14 -10.00
CA SER A 64 2.22 2.42 -11.19
C SER A 64 2.76 0.99 -11.28
N ALA A 65 4.05 0.80 -10.98
CA ALA A 65 4.67 -0.52 -10.99
C ALA A 65 4.08 -1.42 -9.90
N LEU A 66 3.83 -0.86 -8.73
CA LEU A 66 3.23 -1.59 -7.61
C LEU A 66 1.78 -2.01 -7.93
N ARG A 67 1.00 -1.11 -8.53
CA ARG A 67 -0.37 -1.38 -8.95
C ARG A 67 -0.42 -2.49 -10.00
N SER A 68 0.45 -2.42 -11.01
CA SER A 68 0.56 -3.47 -12.04
C SER A 68 0.92 -4.81 -11.43
N ALA A 69 1.91 -4.84 -10.52
CA ALA A 69 2.33 -6.06 -9.86
C ALA A 69 1.23 -6.64 -8.97
N LEU A 70 0.45 -5.80 -8.28
CA LEU A 70 -0.71 -6.24 -7.51
C LEU A 70 -1.68 -7.03 -8.40
N HIS A 71 -2.08 -6.46 -9.53
CA HIS A 71 -3.04 -7.11 -10.43
C HIS A 71 -2.47 -8.35 -11.10
N GLU A 72 -1.26 -8.27 -11.62
CA GLU A 72 -0.65 -9.38 -12.38
C GLU A 72 -0.23 -10.54 -11.49
N ARG A 73 0.32 -10.26 -10.31
CA ARG A 73 0.96 -11.28 -9.48
C ARG A 73 0.11 -11.76 -8.31
N LEU A 74 -0.84 -10.98 -7.85
CA LEU A 74 -1.70 -11.36 -6.72
C LEU A 74 -3.14 -11.60 -7.13
N ILE A 75 -3.74 -10.70 -7.90
CA ILE A 75 -5.16 -10.80 -8.26
C ILE A 75 -5.37 -11.83 -9.37
N GLN A 76 -4.67 -11.69 -10.49
CA GLN A 76 -4.83 -12.58 -11.64
C GLN A 76 -4.41 -14.02 -11.34
N THR A 77 -3.50 -14.21 -10.41
CA THR A 77 -3.04 -15.53 -9.98
C THR A 77 -3.94 -16.17 -8.91
N GLY A 78 -4.91 -15.44 -8.39
CA GLY A 78 -5.79 -15.91 -7.33
C GLY A 78 -5.17 -15.93 -5.94
N ARG A 79 -3.97 -15.37 -5.77
CA ARG A 79 -3.32 -15.26 -4.44
C ARG A 79 -4.04 -14.27 -3.54
N LEU A 80 -4.72 -13.29 -4.15
CA LEU A 80 -5.53 -12.30 -3.46
C LEU A 80 -6.86 -12.17 -4.21
N GLU A 81 -7.96 -12.06 -3.48
CA GLU A 81 -9.30 -11.99 -4.05
C GLU A 81 -9.50 -10.70 -4.87
N ARG A 82 -10.28 -10.81 -5.96
CA ARG A 82 -10.52 -9.70 -6.89
C ARG A 82 -10.96 -8.38 -6.26
N PRO A 83 -11.87 -8.37 -5.26
CA PRO A 83 -12.32 -7.11 -4.66
C PRO A 83 -11.19 -6.26 -4.09
N TRP A 84 -10.11 -6.86 -3.63
CA TRP A 84 -8.98 -6.12 -3.06
C TRP A 84 -8.23 -5.30 -4.10
N GLY A 85 -8.17 -5.78 -5.33
CA GLY A 85 -7.60 -4.99 -6.43
C GLY A 85 -8.43 -3.73 -6.68
N SER A 86 -9.75 -3.85 -6.69
CA SER A 86 -10.67 -2.72 -6.86
C SER A 86 -10.57 -1.74 -5.70
N VAL A 87 -10.43 -2.22 -4.46
CA VAL A 87 -10.24 -1.37 -3.28
C VAL A 87 -8.97 -0.54 -3.43
N PHE A 88 -7.86 -1.17 -3.79
CA PHE A 88 -6.59 -0.46 -3.99
C PHE A 88 -6.72 0.60 -5.08
N ASP A 89 -7.31 0.26 -6.21
CA ASP A 89 -7.52 1.20 -7.32
C ASP A 89 -8.36 2.40 -6.89
N ARG A 90 -9.39 2.17 -6.11
CA ARG A 90 -10.25 3.24 -5.59
C ARG A 90 -9.50 4.15 -4.63
N LEU A 91 -8.70 3.57 -3.73
CA LEU A 91 -7.85 4.36 -2.82
C LEU A 91 -6.84 5.22 -3.58
N ALA A 92 -6.24 4.67 -4.62
CA ALA A 92 -5.30 5.41 -5.48
C ALA A 92 -5.99 6.59 -6.18
N GLU A 93 -7.21 6.41 -6.67
CA GLU A 93 -8.00 7.48 -7.27
C GLU A 93 -8.33 8.59 -6.26
N LEU A 94 -8.78 8.20 -5.07
CA LEU A 94 -9.14 9.15 -4.02
C LEU A 94 -7.94 9.97 -3.57
N ARG A 95 -6.77 9.34 -3.45
CA ARG A 95 -5.53 10.04 -3.13
C ARG A 95 -5.19 11.09 -4.20
N THR A 96 -5.28 10.72 -5.47
CA THR A 96 -5.00 11.64 -6.58
C THR A 96 -5.95 12.84 -6.54
N LYS A 97 -7.24 12.61 -6.33
CA LYS A 97 -8.23 13.67 -6.21
C LYS A 97 -7.96 14.60 -5.04
N SER A 98 -7.56 14.03 -3.90
CA SER A 98 -7.20 14.79 -2.70
C SER A 98 -6.06 15.77 -2.98
N VAL A 99 -5.01 15.29 -3.64
CA VAL A 99 -3.84 16.11 -4.00
C VAL A 99 -4.25 17.25 -4.92
N TYR A 100 -5.04 16.99 -5.96
CA TYR A 100 -5.48 18.02 -6.90
C TYR A 100 -6.47 19.00 -6.27
N ALA A 101 -7.33 18.55 -5.39
CA ALA A 101 -8.27 19.43 -4.70
C ALA A 101 -7.58 20.42 -3.76
N ALA A 102 -6.39 20.08 -3.26
CA ALA A 102 -5.59 20.96 -2.42
C ALA A 102 -4.85 22.06 -3.19
N LEU A 103 -4.76 21.93 -4.50
CA LEU A 103 -4.11 22.95 -5.35
C LEU A 103 -5.08 24.04 -5.71
#